data_eb4721cbd4d7392cf58c13076be55cfc
#
_entry.id   eb4721cbd4d7392cf58c13076be55cfc
#
_cell.length_a   1.000
_cell.length_b   1.000
_cell.length_c   1.000
_cell.angle_alpha   90.00
_cell.angle_beta   90.00
_cell.angle_gamma   90.00
#
_symmetry.space_group_name_H-M   'P 1'
#
loop_
_entity.id
_entity.type
_entity.pdbx_description
1 polymer ?
#
loop_
_entity_poly.entity_id
_entity_poly.type
_entity_poly.pdbx_seq_one_letter_code
_entity_poly.pdbx_strand_id
1 'polypeptide(L)' 'MSASELRDLSEAELDKRLQDARQELFNLRLQRAAGKLLNPARVAAVRRSVAQLLTVMRERGAAAGSR' A
#
# COMPACT_ATOMS: atom_id res chain seq x y z
N MET A 1 -1.03 -4.07 8.82
CA MET A 1 -2.03 -3.06 9.21
C MET A 1 -3.38 -3.48 8.68
N SER A 2 -4.42 -3.40 9.49
CA SER A 2 -5.75 -3.82 9.07
C SER A 2 -6.48 -2.72 8.33
N ALA A 3 -7.49 -3.10 7.55
CA ALA A 3 -8.29 -2.13 6.81
C ALA A 3 -9.01 -1.16 7.75
N SER A 4 -9.46 -1.64 8.92
CA SER A 4 -10.14 -0.77 9.87
C SER A 4 -9.21 0.31 10.43
N GLU A 5 -7.94 -0.04 10.66
CA GLU A 5 -6.96 0.95 11.10
C GLU A 5 -6.73 2.00 10.00
N LEU A 6 -6.68 1.58 8.76
CA LEU A 6 -6.48 2.49 7.64
C LEU A 6 -7.66 3.45 7.48
N ARG A 7 -8.87 2.99 7.78
CA ARG A 7 -10.06 3.84 7.68
C ARG A 7 -10.07 4.98 8.67
N ASP A 8 -9.27 4.88 9.73
CA ASP A 8 -9.16 5.94 10.73
C ASP A 8 -8.14 7.01 10.36
N LEU A 9 -7.40 6.83 9.28
CA LEU A 9 -6.37 7.77 8.86
C LEU A 9 -6.93 8.88 7.99
N SER A 10 -6.27 10.05 8.02
CA SER A 10 -6.61 11.14 7.12
C SER A 10 -6.18 10.80 5.69
N GLU A 11 -6.72 11.55 4.72
CA GLU A 11 -6.32 11.38 3.33
C GLU A 11 -4.83 11.58 3.13
N ALA A 12 -4.27 12.60 3.80
CA ALA A 12 -2.84 12.88 3.69
C ALA A 12 -2.01 11.72 4.22
N GLU A 13 -2.44 11.12 5.33
CA GLU A 13 -1.74 10.00 5.91
C GLU A 13 -1.85 8.75 5.02
N LEU A 14 -3.02 8.51 4.44
CA LEU A 14 -3.20 7.39 3.52
C LEU A 14 -2.31 7.54 2.31
N ASP A 15 -2.25 8.74 1.75
CA ASP A 15 -1.45 9.02 0.58
C ASP A 15 0.03 8.81 0.88
N LYS A 16 0.50 9.31 2.03
CA LYS A 16 1.88 9.12 2.44
C LYS A 16 2.21 7.64 2.60
N ARG A 17 1.35 6.88 3.24
CA ARG A 17 1.57 5.44 3.43
C ARG A 17 1.59 4.70 2.11
N LEU A 18 0.74 5.11 1.18
CA LEU A 18 0.73 4.50 -0.15
C LEU A 18 2.04 4.77 -0.89
N GLN A 19 2.53 6.00 -0.84
CA GLN A 19 3.80 6.34 -1.48
C GLN A 19 4.95 5.57 -0.86
N ASP A 20 4.98 5.48 0.47
CA ASP A 20 6.02 4.73 1.18
C ASP A 20 5.97 3.24 0.80
N ALA A 21 4.78 2.66 0.75
CA ALA A 21 4.63 1.26 0.41
C ALA A 21 5.03 0.98 -1.04
N ARG A 22 4.67 1.88 -1.96
CA ARG A 22 5.08 1.75 -3.36
C ARG A 22 6.58 1.87 -3.53
N GLN A 23 7.21 2.77 -2.77
CA GLN A 23 8.65 2.92 -2.80
C GLN A 23 9.33 1.64 -2.31
N GLU A 24 8.83 1.06 -1.23
CA GLU A 24 9.36 -0.18 -0.71
C GLU A 24 9.20 -1.32 -1.72
N LEU A 25 8.03 -1.41 -2.35
CA LEU A 25 7.78 -2.42 -3.35
C LEU A 25 8.74 -2.29 -4.54
N PHE A 26 8.98 -1.06 -4.97
CA PHE A 26 9.91 -0.78 -6.05
C PHE A 26 11.33 -1.25 -5.67
N ASN A 27 11.77 -0.92 -4.46
CA ASN A 27 13.10 -1.32 -3.99
C ASN A 27 13.21 -2.85 -3.92
N LEU A 28 12.17 -3.53 -3.46
CA LEU A 28 12.16 -4.99 -3.39
C LEU A 28 12.22 -5.61 -4.79
N ARG A 29 11.53 -4.99 -5.76
CA ARG A 29 11.60 -5.46 -7.15
C ARG A 29 13.00 -5.30 -7.73
N LEU A 30 13.68 -4.21 -7.39
CA LEU A 30 15.07 -4.01 -7.81
C LEU A 30 15.98 -5.07 -7.22
N GLN A 31 15.81 -5.38 -5.92
CA GLN A 31 16.57 -6.44 -5.27
C GLN A 31 16.36 -7.78 -5.95
N ARG A 32 15.11 -8.08 -6.29
CA ARG A 32 14.77 -9.32 -6.97
C ARG A 32 15.44 -9.39 -8.35
N ALA A 33 15.40 -8.31 -9.11
CA ALA A 33 16.02 -8.25 -10.42
C ALA A 33 17.53 -8.42 -10.34
N ALA A 34 18.15 -7.97 -9.24
CA ALA A 34 19.57 -8.15 -9.00
C ALA A 34 19.93 -9.49 -8.37
N GLY A 35 18.95 -10.37 -8.16
CA GLY A 35 19.17 -11.67 -7.54
C GLY A 35 19.43 -11.60 -6.05
N LYS A 36 19.04 -10.51 -5.40
CA LYS A 36 19.35 -10.27 -3.98
C LYS A 36 18.13 -10.26 -3.07
N LEU A 37 17.00 -10.75 -3.55
CA LEU A 37 15.80 -10.75 -2.72
C LEU A 37 15.93 -11.84 -1.66
N LEU A 38 16.00 -11.42 -0.41
CA LEU A 38 16.20 -12.33 0.73
C LEU A 38 14.90 -12.70 1.45
N ASN A 39 13.81 -11.98 1.17
CA ASN A 39 12.56 -12.21 1.92
C ASN A 39 11.34 -12.04 1.01
N PRO A 40 10.95 -13.11 0.31
CA PRO A 40 9.76 -13.04 -0.55
C PRO A 40 8.47 -12.78 0.22
N ALA A 41 8.41 -13.16 1.51
CA ALA A 41 7.24 -12.87 2.33
C ALA A 41 7.05 -11.36 2.51
N ARG A 42 8.15 -10.60 2.53
CA ARG A 42 8.06 -9.15 2.62
C ARG A 42 7.41 -8.54 1.38
N VAL A 43 7.73 -9.08 0.21
CA VAL A 43 7.11 -8.63 -1.04
C VAL A 43 5.60 -8.82 -0.97
N ALA A 44 5.16 -10.01 -0.54
CA ALA A 44 3.74 -10.30 -0.43
C ALA A 44 3.06 -9.38 0.58
N ALA A 45 3.72 -9.11 1.71
CA ALA A 45 3.16 -8.24 2.74
C ALA A 45 3.01 -6.81 2.23
N VAL A 46 4.02 -6.28 1.52
CA VAL A 46 3.96 -4.93 1.00
C VAL A 46 2.90 -4.80 -0.09
N ARG A 47 2.80 -5.81 -0.97
CA ARG A 47 1.76 -5.81 -2.00
C ARG A 47 0.37 -5.79 -1.38
N ARG A 48 0.18 -6.55 -0.31
CA ARG A 48 -1.09 -6.57 0.42
C ARG A 48 -1.39 -5.19 1.02
N SER A 49 -0.37 -4.54 1.59
CA SER A 49 -0.53 -3.20 2.15
C SER A 49 -0.94 -2.19 1.08
N VAL A 50 -0.31 -2.25 -0.09
CA VAL A 50 -0.69 -1.37 -1.20
C VAL A 50 -2.14 -1.62 -1.61
N ALA A 51 -2.53 -2.88 -1.72
CA ALA A 51 -3.90 -3.23 -2.11
C ALA A 51 -4.91 -2.71 -1.08
N GLN A 52 -4.61 -2.85 0.20
CA GLN A 52 -5.50 -2.38 1.27
C GLN A 52 -5.63 -0.87 1.24
N LEU A 53 -4.51 -0.16 1.08
CA LEU A 53 -4.53 1.30 1.00
C LEU A 53 -5.36 1.78 -0.19
N LEU A 54 -5.17 1.17 -1.36
CA LEU A 54 -5.94 1.52 -2.54
C LEU A 54 -7.42 1.25 -2.35
N THR A 55 -7.75 0.14 -1.69
CA THR A 55 -9.15 -0.20 -1.42
C THR A 55 -9.82 0.86 -0.55
N VAL A 56 -9.16 1.25 0.54
CA VAL A 56 -9.72 2.27 1.45
C VAL A 56 -9.84 3.62 0.73
N MET A 57 -8.83 4.00 -0.02
CA MET A 57 -8.86 5.26 -0.77
C MET A 57 -9.96 5.25 -1.81
N ARG A 58 -10.18 4.12 -2.47
CA ARG A 58 -11.25 3.96 -3.45
C ARG A 58 -12.62 4.05 -2.79
N GLU A 59 -12.79 3.45 -1.61
CA GLU A 59 -14.02 3.55 -0.85
C GLU A 59 -14.36 5.00 -0.55
N ARG A 60 -13.35 5.78 -0.14
CA ARG A 60 -13.55 7.20 0.16
C ARG A 60 -13.90 8.00 -1.10
N GLY A 61 -13.22 7.70 -2.19
CA GLY A 61 -13.52 8.33 -3.46
C GLY A 61 -14.92 8.02 -3.95
N ALA A 62 -15.33 6.75 -3.83
CA ALA A 62 -16.66 6.34 -4.22
C ALA A 62 -17.72 7.00 -3.34
N ALA A 63 -17.48 7.05 -2.03
CA ALA A 63 -18.40 7.69 -1.10
C ALA A 63 -18.53 9.20 -1.38
N ALA A 64 -17.38 9.85 -1.64
CA ALA A 64 -17.37 11.28 -1.94
C ALA A 64 -17.94 11.58 -3.32
N GLY A 65 -17.68 10.71 -4.28
CA GLY A 65 -18.14 10.89 -5.65
C GLY A 65 -19.53 10.32 -5.92
N SER A 66 -20.11 9.66 -4.95
CA SER A 66 -21.42 9.03 -5.09
C SER A 66 -22.51 10.10 -5.25
N ARG A 67 -23.44 9.83 -6.11
CA ARG A 67 -24.52 10.78 -6.35
C ARG A 67 -25.82 10.09 -6.42
#